data_5821c35e89823ff23be1ad3996bbbf99
#
_entry.id   5821c35e89823ff23be1ad3996bbbf99
#
_cell.length_a   1.000
_cell.length_b   1.000
_cell.length_c   1.000
_cell.angle_alpha   90.00
_cell.angle_beta   90.00
_cell.angle_gamma   90.00
#
_symmetry.space_group_name_H-M   'P 1'
#
loop_
_entity.id
_entity.type
_entity.pdbx_description
1 polymer ?
#
loop_
_entity_poly.entity_id
_entity_poly.type
_entity_poly.pdbx_seq_one_letter_code
_entity_poly.pdbx_strand_id
1 'polypeptide(L)'
;SMFAYITVANPIFVGHFGIQEQIFGLIFGLNSLGLMITSIVNAKLERKFAPISLLKFGLVMMIICAGFTWFLGKISGLVGFEIALFFTIATNGFIIPTTTLLAMKRHAKFSGTASAILGFLQFSVAGFVSFMVSKFAVLTPWALGASMMICAKIGATLFLVLIFKRCEI
;
A
#
# COMPACT_ATOMS: atom_id res chain seq x y z
N SER A 1 -3.44 -2.94 0.53
CA SER A 1 -2.34 -3.30 -0.39
C SER A 1 -1.12 -3.84 0.38
N MET A 2 -0.57 -3.09 1.36
CA MET A 2 0.62 -3.50 2.11
C MET A 2 0.44 -4.87 2.81
N PHE A 3 -0.68 -5.10 3.50
CA PHE A 3 -0.94 -6.38 4.18
C PHE A 3 -1.14 -7.56 3.21
N ALA A 4 -1.69 -7.33 2.03
CA ALA A 4 -1.74 -8.34 0.98
C ALA A 4 -0.33 -8.78 0.56
N TYR A 5 0.61 -7.82 0.44
CA TYR A 5 2.02 -8.13 0.20
C TYR A 5 2.61 -8.97 1.33
N ILE A 6 2.50 -8.51 2.58
CA ILE A 6 3.10 -9.21 3.74
C ILE A 6 2.61 -10.67 3.82
N THR A 7 1.33 -10.91 3.53
CA THR A 7 0.73 -12.26 3.63
C THR A 7 1.25 -13.22 2.57
N VAL A 8 1.45 -12.75 1.33
CA VAL A 8 1.78 -13.65 0.21
C VAL A 8 3.20 -13.48 -0.32
N ALA A 9 3.99 -12.56 0.22
CA ALA A 9 5.35 -12.32 -0.22
C ALA A 9 6.22 -13.57 -0.08
N ASN A 10 6.26 -14.19 1.11
CA ASN A 10 7.04 -15.39 1.35
C ASN A 10 6.65 -16.54 0.40
N PRO A 11 5.38 -16.96 0.30
CA PRO A 11 4.96 -17.99 -0.68
C PRO A 11 5.33 -17.67 -2.13
N ILE A 12 5.32 -16.41 -2.54
CA ILE A 12 5.68 -16.04 -3.91
C ILE A 12 7.21 -16.09 -4.11
N PHE A 13 7.98 -15.47 -3.23
CA PHE A 13 9.43 -15.39 -3.39
C PHE A 13 10.12 -16.73 -3.14
N VAL A 14 9.76 -17.40 -2.06
CA VAL A 14 10.37 -18.70 -1.69
C VAL A 14 9.68 -19.85 -2.44
N GLY A 15 8.33 -19.87 -2.47
CA GLY A 15 7.58 -20.97 -3.06
C GLY A 15 7.58 -20.96 -4.60
N HIS A 16 7.32 -19.81 -5.23
CA HIS A 16 7.19 -19.71 -6.69
C HIS A 16 8.52 -19.45 -7.39
N PHE A 17 9.35 -18.54 -6.86
CA PHE A 17 10.65 -18.20 -7.45
C PHE A 17 11.82 -19.05 -6.90
N GLY A 18 11.61 -19.86 -5.87
CA GLY A 18 12.63 -20.75 -5.31
C GLY A 18 13.79 -20.02 -4.62
N ILE A 19 13.57 -18.81 -4.11
CA ILE A 19 14.62 -18.01 -3.46
C ILE A 19 14.85 -18.52 -2.04
N GLN A 20 16.11 -18.50 -1.60
CA GLN A 20 16.45 -18.81 -0.20
C GLN A 20 15.81 -17.77 0.74
N GLU A 21 15.36 -18.21 1.92
CA GLU A 21 14.71 -17.36 2.92
C GLU A 21 15.57 -16.17 3.36
N GLN A 22 16.90 -16.34 3.38
CA GLN A 22 17.85 -15.26 3.70
C GLN A 22 17.83 -14.15 2.66
N ILE A 23 17.75 -14.50 1.35
CA ILE A 23 17.68 -13.55 0.25
C ILE A 23 16.30 -12.84 0.27
N PHE A 24 15.22 -13.59 0.57
CA PHE A 24 13.88 -13.01 0.76
C PHE A 24 13.91 -11.96 1.89
N GLY A 25 14.57 -12.22 3.01
CA GLY A 25 14.74 -11.25 4.09
C GLY A 25 15.40 -9.94 3.64
N LEU A 26 16.43 -10.03 2.77
CA LEU A 26 17.09 -8.84 2.20
C LEU A 26 16.16 -8.06 1.26
N ILE A 27 15.42 -8.74 0.40
CA ILE A 27 14.43 -8.14 -0.50
C ILE A 27 13.34 -7.43 0.31
N PHE A 28 12.81 -8.09 1.34
CA PHE A 28 11.81 -7.51 2.23
C PHE A 28 12.35 -6.27 2.98
N GLY A 29 13.60 -6.33 3.44
CA GLY A 29 14.31 -5.20 4.02
C GLY A 29 14.46 -4.03 3.06
N LEU A 30 14.84 -4.30 1.80
CA LEU A 30 14.96 -3.28 0.75
C LEU A 30 13.61 -2.58 0.49
N ASN A 31 12.52 -3.34 0.38
CA ASN A 31 11.17 -2.80 0.23
C ASN A 31 10.76 -1.92 1.43
N SER A 32 11.13 -2.33 2.64
CA SER A 32 10.88 -1.54 3.86
C SER A 32 11.68 -0.24 3.88
N LEU A 33 12.94 -0.25 3.37
CA LEU A 33 13.73 0.97 3.20
C LEU A 33 13.09 1.93 2.19
N GLY A 34 12.56 1.42 1.08
CA GLY A 34 11.80 2.24 0.12
C GLY A 34 10.61 2.93 0.76
N LEU A 35 9.83 2.20 1.56
CA LEU A 35 8.70 2.74 2.34
C LEU A 35 9.16 3.81 3.33
N MET A 36 10.25 3.58 4.04
CA MET A 36 10.81 4.53 5.02
C MET A 36 11.25 5.82 4.34
N ILE A 37 12.02 5.72 3.25
CA ILE A 37 12.52 6.90 2.51
C ILE A 37 11.34 7.74 2.01
N THR A 38 10.35 7.12 1.38
CA THR A 38 9.18 7.84 0.87
C THR A 38 8.34 8.46 1.98
N SER A 39 8.23 7.83 3.15
CA SER A 39 7.58 8.41 4.33
C SER A 39 8.30 9.65 4.84
N ILE A 40 9.65 9.64 4.88
CA ILE A 40 10.46 10.81 5.26
C ILE A 40 10.30 11.93 4.24
N VAL A 41 10.32 11.60 2.94
CA VAL A 41 10.08 12.58 1.87
C VAL A 41 8.69 13.18 2.00
N ASN A 42 7.66 12.35 2.22
CA ASN A 42 6.30 12.82 2.42
C ASN A 42 6.18 13.79 3.61
N ALA A 43 6.79 13.48 4.75
CA ALA A 43 6.77 14.36 5.93
C ALA A 43 7.41 15.73 5.66
N LYS A 44 8.42 15.80 4.80
CA LYS A 44 9.01 17.08 4.34
C LYS A 44 8.09 17.83 3.38
N LEU A 45 7.43 17.09 2.46
CA LEU A 45 6.51 17.69 1.49
C LEU A 45 5.20 18.17 2.14
N GLU A 46 4.72 17.56 3.21
CA GLU A 46 3.54 17.99 3.96
C GLU A 46 3.68 19.39 4.59
N ARG A 47 4.92 19.87 4.74
CA ARG A 47 5.20 21.25 5.17
C ARG A 47 4.99 22.28 4.06
N LYS A 48 5.05 21.87 2.78
CA LYS A 48 4.99 22.76 1.61
C LYS A 48 3.68 22.60 0.82
N PHE A 49 3.10 21.42 0.83
CA PHE A 49 1.93 21.07 0.02
C PHE A 49 0.75 20.66 0.89
N ALA A 50 -0.46 20.90 0.40
CA ALA A 50 -1.66 20.46 1.08
C ALA A 50 -1.69 18.91 1.18
N PRO A 51 -1.99 18.33 2.35
CA PRO A 51 -2.03 16.87 2.53
C PRO A 51 -2.95 16.16 1.53
N ILE A 52 -4.05 16.78 1.14
CA ILE A 52 -4.99 16.24 0.14
C ILE A 52 -4.31 16.07 -1.23
N SER A 53 -3.45 17.00 -1.64
CA SER A 53 -2.73 16.91 -2.91
C SER A 53 -1.70 15.78 -2.89
N LEU A 54 -1.00 15.62 -1.77
CA LEU A 54 -0.06 14.50 -1.57
C LEU A 54 -0.76 13.15 -1.56
N LEU A 55 -1.94 13.07 -0.95
CA LEU A 55 -2.75 11.85 -0.98
C LEU A 55 -3.23 11.51 -2.39
N LYS A 56 -3.69 12.50 -3.17
CA LYS A 56 -4.04 12.30 -4.58
C LYS A 56 -2.85 11.77 -5.39
N PHE A 57 -1.69 12.41 -5.24
CA PHE A 57 -0.46 11.96 -5.89
C PHE A 57 -0.10 10.52 -5.51
N GLY A 58 -0.11 10.17 -4.20
CA GLY A 58 0.16 8.83 -3.73
C GLY A 58 -0.80 7.77 -4.29
N LEU A 59 -2.12 8.08 -4.35
CA LEU A 59 -3.13 7.18 -4.90
C LEU A 59 -2.95 6.93 -6.40
N VAL A 60 -2.67 7.99 -7.17
CA VAL A 60 -2.40 7.86 -8.61
C VAL A 60 -1.14 7.04 -8.85
N MET A 61 -0.04 7.34 -8.16
CA MET A 61 1.20 6.56 -8.24
C MET A 61 0.99 5.11 -7.84
N MET A 62 0.21 4.85 -6.80
CA MET A 62 -0.13 3.50 -6.35
C MET A 62 -0.85 2.69 -7.44
N ILE A 63 -1.82 3.28 -8.14
CA ILE A 63 -2.56 2.62 -9.23
C ILE A 63 -1.61 2.29 -10.38
N ILE A 64 -0.74 3.24 -10.77
CA ILE A 64 0.23 3.06 -11.85
C ILE A 64 1.22 1.95 -11.49
N CYS A 65 1.86 2.04 -10.32
CA CYS A 65 2.86 1.06 -9.89
C CYS A 65 2.24 -0.34 -9.69
N ALA A 66 1.05 -0.44 -9.10
CA ALA A 66 0.35 -1.72 -8.96
C ALA A 66 -0.03 -2.33 -10.32
N GLY A 67 -0.38 -1.50 -11.30
CA GLY A 67 -0.58 -1.91 -12.69
C GLY A 67 0.69 -2.48 -13.32
N PHE A 68 1.83 -1.83 -13.11
CA PHE A 68 3.13 -2.36 -13.53
C PHE A 68 3.48 -3.67 -12.83
N THR A 69 3.24 -3.79 -11.53
CA THR A 69 3.45 -5.03 -10.78
C THR A 69 2.60 -6.17 -11.33
N TRP A 70 1.34 -5.89 -11.67
CA TRP A 70 0.45 -6.88 -12.30
C TRP A 70 0.95 -7.29 -13.68
N PHE A 71 1.37 -6.33 -14.52
CA PHE A 71 1.83 -6.59 -15.87
C PHE A 71 3.16 -7.35 -15.87
N LEU A 72 4.15 -6.87 -15.12
CA LEU A 72 5.47 -7.50 -15.03
C LEU A 72 5.41 -8.85 -14.31
N GLY A 73 4.50 -9.05 -13.37
CA GLY A 73 4.26 -10.34 -12.74
C GLY A 73 3.79 -11.44 -13.70
N LYS A 74 3.32 -11.09 -14.91
CA LYS A 74 2.96 -12.05 -15.98
C LYS A 74 4.10 -12.38 -16.92
N ILE A 75 4.98 -11.42 -17.20
CA ILE A 75 5.91 -11.48 -18.34
C ILE A 75 7.35 -11.55 -17.85
N SER A 76 7.66 -10.88 -16.75
CA SER A 76 9.03 -10.74 -16.25
C SER A 76 9.35 -11.80 -15.21
N GLY A 77 10.63 -12.17 -15.17
CA GLY A 77 11.18 -12.96 -14.06
C GLY A 77 11.22 -12.15 -12.76
N LEU A 78 11.85 -12.74 -11.75
CA LEU A 78 11.95 -12.18 -10.39
C LEU A 78 12.35 -10.70 -10.33
N VAL A 79 13.39 -10.30 -11.07
CA VAL A 79 13.96 -8.94 -10.98
C VAL A 79 12.97 -7.87 -11.45
N GLY A 80 12.30 -8.10 -12.59
CA GLY A 80 11.32 -7.16 -13.11
C GLY A 80 10.10 -7.03 -12.20
N PHE A 81 9.63 -8.15 -11.66
CA PHE A 81 8.55 -8.17 -10.69
C PHE A 81 8.92 -7.41 -9.41
N GLU A 82 10.12 -7.65 -8.87
CA GLU A 82 10.58 -7.01 -7.63
C GLU A 82 10.75 -5.49 -7.78
N ILE A 83 11.30 -5.02 -8.91
CA ILE A 83 11.43 -3.57 -9.16
C ILE A 83 10.05 -2.90 -9.13
N ALA A 84 9.05 -3.46 -9.81
CA ALA A 84 7.70 -2.90 -9.81
C ALA A 84 7.05 -2.97 -8.43
N LEU A 85 7.27 -4.05 -7.71
CA LEU A 85 6.77 -4.26 -6.36
C LEU A 85 7.39 -3.27 -5.37
N PHE A 86 8.69 -3.02 -5.46
CA PHE A 86 9.40 -2.03 -4.66
C PHE A 86 8.75 -0.64 -4.78
N PHE A 87 8.52 -0.17 -6.00
CA PHE A 87 7.85 1.12 -6.21
C PHE A 87 6.42 1.12 -5.70
N THR A 88 5.68 0.02 -5.86
CA THR A 88 4.32 -0.12 -5.35
C THR A 88 4.28 -0.03 -3.83
N ILE A 89 5.23 -0.68 -3.14
CA ILE A 89 5.32 -0.62 -1.68
C ILE A 89 5.77 0.77 -1.23
N ALA A 90 6.74 1.38 -1.91
CA ALA A 90 7.22 2.72 -1.61
C ALA A 90 6.10 3.77 -1.66
N THR A 91 5.12 3.65 -2.57
CA THR A 91 4.00 4.61 -2.63
C THR A 91 3.13 4.62 -1.36
N ASN A 92 3.11 3.54 -0.57
CA ASN A 92 2.42 3.53 0.72
C ASN A 92 3.03 4.53 1.71
N GLY A 93 4.30 4.91 1.55
CA GLY A 93 4.94 5.95 2.35
C GLY A 93 4.33 7.35 2.18
N PHE A 94 3.63 7.60 1.08
CA PHE A 94 2.80 8.80 0.90
C PHE A 94 1.40 8.62 1.47
N ILE A 95 0.79 7.46 1.29
CA ILE A 95 -0.62 7.24 1.60
C ILE A 95 -0.84 7.09 3.11
N ILE A 96 -0.06 6.22 3.78
CA ILE A 96 -0.29 5.86 5.18
C ILE A 96 -0.15 7.08 6.12
N PRO A 97 0.96 7.84 6.12
CA PRO A 97 1.10 8.97 7.03
C PRO A 97 0.11 10.07 6.73
N THR A 98 -0.13 10.39 5.44
CA THR A 98 -1.05 11.45 5.06
C THR A 98 -2.50 11.14 5.40
N THR A 99 -2.96 9.88 5.23
CA THR A 99 -4.31 9.48 5.65
C THR A 99 -4.48 9.53 7.16
N THR A 100 -3.47 9.09 7.91
CA THR A 100 -3.45 9.17 9.38
C THR A 100 -3.52 10.61 9.84
N LEU A 101 -2.69 11.50 9.26
CA LEU A 101 -2.70 12.93 9.56
C LEU A 101 -4.09 13.55 9.31
N LEU A 102 -4.71 13.27 8.15
CA LEU A 102 -6.02 13.79 7.80
C LEU A 102 -7.13 13.29 8.73
N ALA A 103 -7.07 12.03 9.14
CA ALA A 103 -8.01 11.44 10.08
C ALA A 103 -7.89 12.06 11.48
N MET A 104 -6.67 12.29 11.96
CA MET A 104 -6.44 12.82 13.30
C MET A 104 -6.68 14.33 13.42
N LYS A 105 -6.48 15.11 12.36
CA LYS A 105 -6.73 16.58 12.38
C LYS A 105 -8.15 16.95 12.84
N ARG A 106 -9.15 16.12 12.58
CA ARG A 106 -10.55 16.38 12.96
C ARG A 106 -10.87 16.05 14.42
N HIS A 107 -10.04 15.27 15.09
CA HIS A 107 -10.33 14.71 16.43
C HIS A 107 -9.22 15.02 17.45
N ALA A 108 -8.61 16.20 17.34
CA ALA A 108 -7.48 16.61 18.20
C ALA A 108 -7.79 16.55 19.70
N LYS A 109 -9.06 16.80 20.11
CA LYS A 109 -9.47 16.75 21.54
C LYS A 109 -9.52 15.32 22.11
N PHE A 110 -9.68 14.29 21.27
CA PHE A 110 -9.77 12.88 21.66
C PHE A 110 -8.75 12.03 20.90
N SER A 111 -7.53 12.53 20.78
CA SER A 111 -6.48 11.93 19.95
C SER A 111 -6.17 10.47 20.30
N GLY A 112 -6.18 10.10 21.57
CA GLY A 112 -5.96 8.73 22.04
C GLY A 112 -7.04 7.76 21.56
N THR A 113 -8.31 8.09 21.79
CA THR A 113 -9.44 7.27 21.34
C THR A 113 -9.53 7.22 19.82
N ALA A 114 -9.30 8.34 19.13
CA ALA A 114 -9.32 8.41 17.67
C ALA A 114 -8.22 7.53 17.06
N SER A 115 -7.01 7.53 17.61
CA SER A 115 -5.91 6.68 17.11
C SER A 115 -6.18 5.20 17.38
N ALA A 116 -6.77 4.84 18.53
CA ALA A 116 -7.15 3.46 18.83
C ALA A 116 -8.20 2.92 17.85
N ILE A 117 -9.26 3.70 17.57
CA ILE A 117 -10.30 3.33 16.60
C ILE A 117 -9.71 3.24 15.19
N LEU A 118 -8.87 4.20 14.79
CA LEU A 118 -8.20 4.18 13.49
C LEU A 118 -7.35 2.90 13.34
N GLY A 119 -6.53 2.57 14.33
CA GLY A 119 -5.71 1.37 14.33
C GLY A 119 -6.57 0.10 14.26
N PHE A 120 -7.62 0.01 15.08
CA PHE A 120 -8.54 -1.13 15.06
C PHE A 120 -9.18 -1.33 13.68
N LEU A 121 -9.74 -0.29 13.08
CA LEU A 121 -10.33 -0.37 11.74
C LEU A 121 -9.30 -0.73 10.67
N GLN A 122 -8.11 -0.15 10.75
CA GLN A 122 -7.02 -0.38 9.81
C GLN A 122 -6.57 -1.86 9.83
N PHE A 123 -6.37 -2.42 11.02
CA PHE A 123 -5.97 -3.82 11.17
C PHE A 123 -7.10 -4.80 10.88
N SER A 124 -8.35 -4.45 11.20
CA SER A 124 -9.53 -5.28 10.87
C SER A 124 -9.70 -5.41 9.35
N VAL A 125 -9.67 -4.30 8.64
CA VAL A 125 -9.73 -4.30 7.16
C VAL A 125 -8.51 -5.02 6.57
N ALA A 126 -7.32 -4.80 7.13
CA ALA A 126 -6.10 -5.47 6.69
C ALA A 126 -6.19 -6.99 6.87
N GLY A 127 -6.66 -7.47 8.01
CA GLY A 127 -6.86 -8.89 8.28
C GLY A 127 -7.88 -9.51 7.33
N PHE A 128 -9.00 -8.82 7.08
CA PHE A 128 -10.00 -9.28 6.13
C PHE A 128 -9.43 -9.39 4.70
N VAL A 129 -8.70 -8.37 4.23
CA VAL A 129 -8.04 -8.39 2.91
C VAL A 129 -7.02 -9.52 2.83
N SER A 130 -6.19 -9.70 3.88
CA SER A 130 -5.21 -10.79 3.94
C SER A 130 -5.88 -12.17 3.87
N PHE A 131 -6.98 -12.35 4.60
CA PHE A 131 -7.75 -13.59 4.55
C PHE A 131 -8.31 -13.87 3.15
N MET A 132 -8.89 -12.86 2.50
CA MET A 132 -9.40 -12.99 1.14
C MET A 132 -8.29 -13.33 0.15
N VAL A 133 -7.17 -12.61 0.21
CA VAL A 133 -6.02 -12.85 -0.68
C VAL A 133 -5.45 -14.26 -0.46
N SER A 134 -5.33 -14.71 0.79
CA SER A 134 -4.84 -16.05 1.11
C SER A 134 -5.76 -17.18 0.59
N LYS A 135 -7.07 -16.96 0.58
CA LYS A 135 -8.06 -17.96 0.12
C LYS A 135 -8.21 -17.99 -1.40
N PHE A 136 -8.19 -16.84 -2.05
CA PHE A 136 -8.56 -16.69 -3.47
C PHE A 136 -7.38 -16.40 -4.39
N ALA A 137 -6.25 -15.92 -3.88
CA ALA A 137 -5.07 -15.73 -4.70
C ALA A 137 -4.38 -17.06 -4.95
N VAL A 138 -4.39 -17.51 -6.20
CA VAL A 138 -3.35 -18.42 -6.67
C VAL A 138 -2.02 -17.74 -6.34
N LEU A 139 -1.11 -18.43 -5.65
CA LEU A 139 0.18 -17.89 -5.16
C LEU A 139 1.13 -17.58 -6.33
N THR A 140 0.71 -16.64 -7.16
CA THR A 140 1.44 -16.21 -8.36
C THR A 140 1.75 -14.72 -8.30
N PRO A 141 2.87 -14.27 -8.86
CA PRO A 141 3.28 -12.86 -8.85
C PRO A 141 2.24 -11.91 -9.41
N TRP A 142 1.57 -12.27 -10.51
CA TRP A 142 0.55 -11.44 -11.13
C TRP A 142 -0.71 -11.28 -10.27
N ALA A 143 -1.09 -12.32 -9.49
CA ALA A 143 -2.25 -12.27 -8.62
C ALA A 143 -2.05 -11.28 -7.44
N LEU A 144 -0.81 -11.18 -6.93
CA LEU A 144 -0.46 -10.15 -5.95
C LEU A 144 -0.62 -8.75 -6.55
N GLY A 145 -0.06 -8.50 -7.75
CA GLY A 145 -0.22 -7.22 -8.43
C GLY A 145 -1.69 -6.85 -8.68
N ALA A 146 -2.51 -7.84 -9.10
CA ALA A 146 -3.95 -7.65 -9.30
C ALA A 146 -4.67 -7.27 -7.98
N SER A 147 -4.38 -7.96 -6.88
CA SER A 147 -4.97 -7.66 -5.57
C SER A 147 -4.59 -6.27 -5.06
N MET A 148 -3.34 -5.86 -5.25
CA MET A 148 -2.86 -4.51 -4.91
C MET A 148 -3.56 -3.44 -5.77
N MET A 149 -3.75 -3.70 -7.07
CA MET A 149 -4.44 -2.79 -7.97
C MET A 149 -5.92 -2.64 -7.63
N ILE A 150 -6.61 -3.72 -7.27
CA ILE A 150 -8.00 -3.69 -6.81
C ILE A 150 -8.12 -2.86 -5.52
N CYS A 151 -7.25 -3.10 -4.53
CA CYS A 151 -7.22 -2.32 -3.30
C CYS A 151 -6.96 -0.83 -3.56
N ALA A 152 -6.04 -0.50 -4.48
CA ALA A 152 -5.73 0.87 -4.84
C ALA A 152 -6.92 1.58 -5.50
N LYS A 153 -7.62 0.89 -6.42
CA LYS A 153 -8.84 1.43 -7.07
C LYS A 153 -9.95 1.65 -6.05
N ILE A 154 -10.21 0.70 -5.16
CA ILE A 154 -11.22 0.86 -4.10
C ILE A 154 -10.87 2.05 -3.21
N GLY A 155 -9.62 2.18 -2.77
CA GLY A 155 -9.16 3.32 -1.99
C GLY A 155 -9.33 4.65 -2.72
N ALA A 156 -9.00 4.72 -4.00
CA ALA A 156 -9.17 5.93 -4.81
C ALA A 156 -10.64 6.29 -5.04
N THR A 157 -11.51 5.32 -5.30
CA THR A 157 -12.96 5.58 -5.48
C THR A 157 -13.60 6.07 -4.19
N LEU A 158 -13.29 5.46 -3.05
CA LEU A 158 -13.77 5.93 -1.74
C LEU A 158 -13.30 7.35 -1.45
N PHE A 159 -12.05 7.65 -1.77
CA PHE A 159 -11.50 9.00 -1.60
C PHE A 159 -12.23 10.03 -2.48
N LEU A 160 -12.48 9.71 -3.75
CA LEU A 160 -13.24 10.58 -4.66
C LEU A 160 -14.65 10.82 -4.16
N VAL A 161 -15.38 9.78 -3.76
CA VAL A 161 -16.74 9.89 -3.21
C VAL A 161 -16.78 10.80 -1.98
N LEU A 162 -15.78 10.66 -1.08
CA LEU A 162 -15.69 11.50 0.11
C LEU A 162 -15.40 12.97 -0.20
N ILE A 163 -14.61 13.26 -1.25
CA ILE A 163 -14.35 14.62 -1.70
C ILE A 163 -15.59 15.23 -2.35
N PHE A 164 -16.26 14.51 -3.26
CA PHE A 164 -17.48 15.00 -3.91
C PHE A 164 -18.55 15.36 -2.87
N LYS A 165 -18.80 14.48 -1.90
CA LYS A 165 -19.76 14.74 -0.81
C LYS A 165 -19.38 15.93 0.08
N ARG A 166 -18.14 16.39 0.04
CA ARG A 166 -17.67 17.55 0.80
C ARG A 166 -17.74 18.86 0.02
N CYS A 167 -17.91 18.81 -1.30
CA CYS A 167 -18.14 19.98 -2.14
C CYS A 167 -19.64 20.36 -2.23
N GLU A 168 -20.55 19.46 -1.80
CA GLU A 168 -22.00 19.70 -1.80
C GLU A 168 -22.54 20.25 -0.46
N ILE A 169 -21.67 20.41 0.57
CA ILE A 169 -22.01 21.01 1.87
C ILE A 169 -21.21 22.30 2.05
#